data_ca663b0cc8f3caecc857e51c64262276
#
_entry.id   ca663b0cc8f3caecc857e51c64262276
#
_cell.length_a   1.000
_cell.length_b   1.000
_cell.length_c   1.000
_cell.angle_alpha   90.00
_cell.angle_beta   90.00
_cell.angle_gamma   90.00
#
_symmetry.space_group_name_H-M   'P 1'
#
loop_
_entity.id
_entity.type
_entity.pdbx_description
1 polymer ?
#
loop_
_entity_poly.entity_id
_entity_poly.type
_entity_poly.pdbx_seq_one_letter_code
_entity_poly.pdbx_strand_id
1 'polypeptide(L)'
;MTTAPGRAPNSSVLPAILNRWSPRAFQPESISKEELLSLIDAGRWAPSAYNMQPWRFIYARRGTAEWERFLSWLIPFNQFWAENASAIIYVASQTITLSSRTGEPSPLPTHAFDAGAAAVLIQIQAAHNGWATHPVSGFDHALAHAGLELPEEYELHAAIIVGRQGNIETLPEALQKREAPSDRNALNEISSEGRWNASTQTNID
;
A
#
# COMPACT_ATOMS: atom_id res chain seq x y z
N MET A 1 -14.59 13.59 -13.38
CA MET A 1 -13.78 13.64 -12.13
C MET A 1 -12.71 14.69 -12.37
N THR A 2 -12.66 15.73 -11.55
CA THR A 2 -11.62 16.76 -11.60
C THR A 2 -10.32 16.20 -10.99
N THR A 3 -9.19 16.44 -11.66
CA THR A 3 -7.87 16.09 -11.14
C THR A 3 -7.62 16.79 -9.80
N ALA A 4 -7.01 16.10 -8.82
CA ALA A 4 -6.65 16.72 -7.55
C ALA A 4 -5.75 17.96 -7.78
N PRO A 5 -5.95 19.08 -7.05
CA PRO A 5 -5.15 20.28 -7.20
C PRO A 5 -3.64 19.96 -7.10
N GLY A 6 -2.83 20.58 -7.94
CA GLY A 6 -1.36 20.41 -7.96
C GLY A 6 -0.85 19.22 -8.78
N ARG A 7 -1.71 18.35 -9.31
CA ARG A 7 -1.30 17.19 -10.13
C ARG A 7 -1.61 17.41 -11.61
N ALA A 8 -0.65 17.97 -12.33
CA ALA A 8 -0.72 18.16 -13.78
C ALA A 8 0.24 17.20 -14.49
N PRO A 9 -0.22 16.07 -15.03
CA PRO A 9 0.64 15.16 -15.79
C PRO A 9 1.02 15.78 -17.14
N ASN A 10 2.24 15.51 -17.60
CA ASN A 10 2.71 15.94 -18.93
C ASN A 10 2.07 15.14 -20.07
N SER A 11 1.28 14.12 -19.78
CA SER A 11 0.66 13.22 -20.73
C SER A 11 -0.68 12.70 -20.19
N SER A 12 -1.42 11.98 -21.03
CA SER A 12 -2.66 11.33 -20.60
C SER A 12 -2.38 10.21 -19.61
N VAL A 13 -2.79 10.40 -18.35
CA VAL A 13 -2.71 9.40 -17.26
C VAL A 13 -4.12 9.10 -16.77
N LEU A 14 -4.40 7.83 -16.43
CA LEU A 14 -5.72 7.42 -15.93
C LEU A 14 -6.12 8.21 -14.67
N PRO A 15 -7.35 8.74 -14.61
CA PRO A 15 -7.81 9.53 -13.46
C PRO A 15 -7.68 8.80 -12.12
N ALA A 16 -7.89 7.49 -12.08
CA ALA A 16 -7.75 6.68 -10.86
C ALA A 16 -6.30 6.71 -10.31
N ILE A 17 -5.30 6.80 -11.20
CA ILE A 17 -3.88 6.92 -10.81
C ILE A 17 -3.61 8.34 -10.27
N LEU A 18 -4.08 9.37 -10.97
CA LEU A 18 -3.85 10.76 -10.59
C LEU A 18 -4.55 11.16 -9.29
N ASN A 19 -5.79 10.68 -9.11
CA ASN A 19 -6.60 11.05 -7.95
C ASN A 19 -6.26 10.23 -6.69
N ARG A 20 -5.59 9.07 -6.85
CA ARG A 20 -5.14 8.29 -5.69
C ARG A 20 -4.04 9.05 -4.93
N TRP A 21 -4.26 9.29 -3.67
CA TRP A 21 -3.27 9.79 -2.72
C TRP A 21 -3.43 9.10 -1.36
N SER A 22 -2.66 9.45 -0.36
CA SER A 22 -2.58 8.79 0.93
C SER A 22 -3.04 9.71 2.06
N PRO A 23 -4.37 9.89 2.26
CA PRO A 23 -4.90 10.67 3.36
C PRO A 23 -4.70 9.98 4.70
N ARG A 24 -4.78 10.75 5.80
CA ARG A 24 -4.81 10.29 7.18
C ARG A 24 -6.16 10.56 7.87
N ALA A 25 -6.91 11.56 7.38
CA ALA A 25 -8.24 11.81 7.86
C ALA A 25 -9.20 10.74 7.33
N PHE A 26 -9.61 9.81 8.18
CA PHE A 26 -10.58 8.77 7.86
C PHE A 26 -11.88 8.98 8.65
N GLN A 27 -13.00 8.55 8.04
CA GLN A 27 -14.27 8.43 8.74
C GLN A 27 -14.35 7.05 9.41
N PRO A 28 -14.89 6.94 10.63
CA PRO A 28 -15.05 5.66 11.32
C PRO A 28 -16.20 4.84 10.72
N GLU A 29 -16.05 4.47 9.44
CA GLU A 29 -17.02 3.70 8.66
C GLU A 29 -16.52 2.25 8.50
N SER A 30 -17.44 1.29 8.54
CA SER A 30 -17.12 -0.12 8.29
C SER A 30 -17.10 -0.41 6.80
N ILE A 31 -16.19 -1.28 6.37
CA ILE A 31 -16.19 -1.88 5.04
C ILE A 31 -16.72 -3.31 5.11
N SER A 32 -17.59 -3.71 4.18
CA SER A 32 -18.03 -5.10 4.10
C SER A 32 -16.87 -6.02 3.71
N LYS A 33 -17.00 -7.31 4.04
CA LYS A 33 -15.99 -8.31 3.64
C LYS A 33 -15.90 -8.42 2.12
N GLU A 34 -17.02 -8.37 1.46
CA GLU A 34 -17.17 -8.47 0.01
C GLU A 34 -16.50 -7.30 -0.70
N GLU A 35 -16.71 -6.06 -0.21
CA GLU A 35 -16.06 -4.87 -0.75
C GLU A 35 -14.54 -4.94 -0.55
N LEU A 36 -14.07 -5.28 0.65
CA LEU A 36 -12.62 -5.38 0.90
C LEU A 36 -11.97 -6.46 0.04
N LEU A 37 -12.62 -7.61 -0.11
CA LEU A 37 -12.13 -8.68 -0.97
C LEU A 37 -12.11 -8.28 -2.44
N SER A 38 -13.04 -7.45 -2.91
CA SER A 38 -13.02 -6.92 -4.28
C SER A 38 -11.80 -6.03 -4.54
N LEU A 39 -11.34 -5.28 -3.52
CA LEU A 39 -10.09 -4.49 -3.61
C LEU A 39 -8.88 -5.42 -3.70
N ILE A 40 -8.83 -6.43 -2.84
CA ILE A 40 -7.73 -7.42 -2.79
C ILE A 40 -7.68 -8.23 -4.10
N ASP A 41 -8.83 -8.56 -4.67
CA ASP A 41 -8.91 -9.28 -5.96
C ASP A 41 -8.23 -8.51 -7.09
N ALA A 42 -8.32 -7.18 -7.11
CA ALA A 42 -7.58 -6.37 -8.07
C ALA A 42 -6.06 -6.57 -7.96
N GLY A 43 -5.53 -6.70 -6.74
CA GLY A 43 -4.11 -6.98 -6.50
C GLY A 43 -3.65 -8.31 -7.09
N ARG A 44 -4.52 -9.31 -7.11
CA ARG A 44 -4.25 -10.64 -7.68
C ARG A 44 -3.92 -10.61 -9.18
N TRP A 45 -4.32 -9.56 -9.89
CA TRP A 45 -4.09 -9.41 -11.34
C TRP A 45 -2.76 -8.71 -11.67
N ALA A 46 -1.92 -8.45 -10.68
CA ALA A 46 -0.59 -7.92 -10.94
C ALA A 46 0.27 -8.94 -11.72
N PRO A 47 1.18 -8.46 -12.58
CA PRO A 47 2.21 -9.33 -13.15
C PRO A 47 3.20 -9.77 -12.06
N SER A 48 3.80 -10.94 -12.23
CA SER A 48 4.91 -11.41 -11.41
C SER A 48 5.90 -12.23 -12.23
N ALA A 49 7.14 -12.31 -11.81
CA ALA A 49 8.14 -13.12 -12.47
C ALA A 49 7.67 -14.58 -12.56
N TYR A 50 7.66 -15.14 -13.77
CA TYR A 50 7.15 -16.50 -14.05
C TYR A 50 5.75 -16.80 -13.49
N ASN A 51 4.94 -15.76 -13.26
CA ASN A 51 3.62 -15.87 -12.64
C ASN A 51 3.66 -16.53 -11.24
N MET A 52 4.71 -16.27 -10.49
CA MET A 52 4.94 -16.87 -9.16
C MET A 52 3.94 -16.39 -8.11
N GLN A 53 3.36 -15.20 -8.26
CA GLN A 53 2.31 -14.64 -7.39
C GLN A 53 2.69 -14.74 -5.90
N PRO A 54 3.85 -14.16 -5.51
CA PRO A 54 4.43 -14.38 -4.18
C PRO A 54 3.69 -13.68 -3.06
N TRP A 55 2.83 -12.71 -3.38
CA TRP A 55 2.11 -11.88 -2.42
C TRP A 55 1.11 -12.66 -1.57
N ARG A 56 0.97 -12.21 -0.32
CA ARG A 56 -0.09 -12.60 0.62
C ARG A 56 -0.65 -11.34 1.25
N PHE A 57 -1.98 -11.29 1.35
CA PHE A 57 -2.72 -10.17 1.91
C PHE A 57 -3.47 -10.66 3.14
N ILE A 58 -3.04 -10.26 4.32
CA ILE A 58 -3.66 -10.62 5.59
C ILE A 58 -4.35 -9.36 6.10
N TYR A 59 -5.64 -9.43 6.42
CA TYR A 59 -6.43 -8.25 6.70
C TYR A 59 -7.29 -8.39 7.95
N ALA A 60 -7.56 -7.24 8.57
CA ALA A 60 -8.61 -7.07 9.56
C ALA A 60 -9.52 -5.92 9.16
N ARG A 61 -10.81 -6.04 9.50
CA ARG A 61 -11.80 -4.98 9.31
C ARG A 61 -12.20 -4.38 10.64
N ARG A 62 -12.49 -3.09 10.66
CA ARG A 62 -13.11 -2.43 11.83
C ARG A 62 -14.31 -3.23 12.32
N GLY A 63 -14.43 -3.40 13.64
CA GLY A 63 -15.52 -4.13 14.29
C GLY A 63 -15.41 -5.65 14.27
N THR A 64 -14.30 -6.21 13.74
CA THR A 64 -13.97 -7.64 13.90
C THR A 64 -13.04 -7.85 15.09
N ALA A 65 -12.96 -9.09 15.60
CA ALA A 65 -12.11 -9.44 16.74
C ALA A 65 -10.61 -9.15 16.50
N GLU A 66 -10.17 -9.17 15.23
CA GLU A 66 -8.77 -8.95 14.85
C GLU A 66 -8.37 -7.47 14.76
N TRP A 67 -9.34 -6.55 14.73
CA TRP A 67 -9.09 -5.14 14.47
C TRP A 67 -8.06 -4.52 15.41
N GLU A 68 -8.28 -4.63 16.71
CA GLU A 68 -7.41 -4.03 17.74
C GLU A 68 -5.98 -4.60 17.68
N ARG A 69 -5.86 -5.90 17.41
CA ARG A 69 -4.58 -6.57 17.29
C ARG A 69 -3.80 -6.04 16.07
N PHE A 70 -4.43 -5.91 14.90
CA PHE A 70 -3.81 -5.37 13.70
C PHE A 70 -3.41 -3.91 13.86
N LEU A 71 -4.25 -3.10 14.50
CA LEU A 71 -3.97 -1.71 14.79
C LEU A 71 -2.78 -1.57 15.76
N SER A 72 -2.69 -2.42 16.77
CA SER A 72 -1.66 -2.35 17.80
C SER A 72 -0.23 -2.58 17.29
N TRP A 73 -0.06 -3.23 16.14
CA TRP A 73 1.28 -3.42 15.55
C TRP A 73 1.80 -2.18 14.82
N LEU A 74 0.95 -1.23 14.47
CA LEU A 74 1.41 0.04 13.90
C LEU A 74 2.20 0.83 14.97
N ILE A 75 3.16 1.67 14.54
CA ILE A 75 3.79 2.61 15.47
C ILE A 75 2.75 3.62 16.00
N PRO A 76 2.92 4.18 17.22
CA PRO A 76 1.93 5.08 17.85
C PRO A 76 1.45 6.22 16.96
N PHE A 77 2.35 6.81 16.18
CA PHE A 77 2.00 7.86 15.21
C PHE A 77 0.99 7.37 14.15
N ASN A 78 1.14 6.15 13.65
CA ASN A 78 0.22 5.59 12.66
C ASN A 78 -1.07 5.07 13.30
N GLN A 79 -1.00 4.52 14.52
CA GLN A 79 -2.19 4.09 15.26
C GLN A 79 -3.19 5.24 15.42
N PHE A 80 -2.69 6.43 15.80
CA PHE A 80 -3.49 7.62 16.11
C PHE A 80 -4.49 7.99 15.00
N TRP A 81 -4.11 7.96 13.74
CA TRP A 81 -5.02 8.30 12.65
C TRP A 81 -5.65 7.06 11.99
N ALA A 82 -4.98 5.90 12.04
CA ALA A 82 -5.50 4.66 11.48
C ALA A 82 -6.66 4.08 12.32
N GLU A 83 -6.79 4.45 13.58
CA GLU A 83 -7.92 4.03 14.43
C GLU A 83 -9.29 4.36 13.84
N ASN A 84 -9.38 5.37 12.97
CA ASN A 84 -10.61 5.75 12.27
C ASN A 84 -10.78 5.09 10.90
N ALA A 85 -9.82 4.28 10.45
CA ALA A 85 -9.92 3.57 9.19
C ALA A 85 -10.92 2.40 9.24
N SER A 86 -11.25 1.84 8.08
CA SER A 86 -12.24 0.76 7.89
C SER A 86 -11.60 -0.63 7.87
N ALA A 87 -10.33 -0.73 7.39
CA ALA A 87 -9.57 -1.97 7.36
C ALA A 87 -8.06 -1.71 7.33
N ILE A 88 -7.30 -2.72 7.73
CA ILE A 88 -5.84 -2.79 7.60
C ILE A 88 -5.51 -4.06 6.82
N ILE A 89 -4.66 -3.94 5.79
CA ILE A 89 -4.17 -5.06 4.98
C ILE A 89 -2.64 -5.10 5.12
N TYR A 90 -2.11 -6.13 5.77
CA TYR A 90 -0.68 -6.39 5.77
C TYR A 90 -0.29 -7.10 4.47
N VAL A 91 0.74 -6.59 3.81
CA VAL A 91 1.27 -7.10 2.55
C VAL A 91 2.55 -7.86 2.85
N ALA A 92 2.52 -9.16 2.60
CA ALA A 92 3.66 -10.04 2.71
C ALA A 92 3.97 -10.69 1.35
N SER A 93 5.19 -11.17 1.19
CA SER A 93 5.54 -12.00 0.05
C SER A 93 6.53 -13.11 0.40
N GLN A 94 6.41 -14.19 -0.34
CA GLN A 94 7.29 -15.35 -0.22
C GLN A 94 8.67 -15.04 -0.83
N THR A 95 9.74 -15.27 -0.06
CA THR A 95 11.12 -14.95 -0.43
C THR A 95 11.84 -16.10 -1.12
N ILE A 96 11.33 -17.35 -0.94
CA ILE A 96 11.92 -18.60 -1.44
C ILE A 96 10.85 -19.39 -2.18
N THR A 97 11.20 -20.00 -3.29
CA THR A 97 10.38 -20.94 -4.05
C THR A 97 11.14 -22.26 -4.26
N LEU A 98 10.46 -23.28 -4.76
CA LEU A 98 11.14 -24.50 -5.21
C LEU A 98 11.53 -24.36 -6.68
N SER A 99 12.79 -24.62 -6.98
CA SER A 99 13.27 -24.69 -8.35
C SER A 99 12.55 -25.76 -9.15
N SER A 100 11.90 -25.39 -10.24
CA SER A 100 11.22 -26.35 -11.13
C SER A 100 12.17 -27.39 -11.76
N ARG A 101 13.48 -27.09 -11.77
CA ARG A 101 14.50 -27.97 -12.35
C ARG A 101 15.07 -28.99 -11.35
N THR A 102 15.28 -28.56 -10.08
CA THR A 102 15.97 -29.38 -9.07
C THR A 102 15.08 -29.82 -7.92
N GLY A 103 13.92 -29.17 -7.71
CA GLY A 103 13.08 -29.33 -6.54
C GLY A 103 13.64 -28.69 -5.27
N GLU A 104 14.83 -28.08 -5.33
CA GLU A 104 15.49 -27.48 -4.18
C GLU A 104 15.00 -26.04 -3.92
N PRO A 105 15.05 -25.56 -2.66
CA PRO A 105 14.76 -24.17 -2.33
C PRO A 105 15.65 -23.21 -3.13
N SER A 106 15.04 -22.18 -3.68
CA SER A 106 15.70 -21.15 -4.49
C SER A 106 15.14 -19.77 -4.13
N PRO A 107 16.00 -18.76 -3.96
CA PRO A 107 15.54 -17.38 -3.71
C PRO A 107 14.62 -16.89 -4.83
N LEU A 108 13.64 -16.08 -4.46
CA LEU A 108 12.73 -15.37 -5.36
C LEU A 108 13.03 -13.86 -5.32
N PRO A 109 14.07 -13.38 -6.01
CA PRO A 109 14.60 -12.02 -5.84
C PRO A 109 13.63 -10.91 -6.26
N THR A 110 12.59 -11.23 -7.02
CA THR A 110 11.56 -10.27 -7.47
C THR A 110 10.38 -10.15 -6.52
N HIS A 111 10.32 -10.94 -5.44
CA HIS A 111 9.15 -11.06 -4.57
C HIS A 111 8.61 -9.71 -4.06
N ALA A 112 9.50 -8.82 -3.63
CA ALA A 112 9.12 -7.49 -3.12
C ALA A 112 8.60 -6.58 -4.24
N PHE A 113 9.23 -6.61 -5.43
CA PHE A 113 8.78 -5.85 -6.60
C PHE A 113 7.39 -6.30 -7.06
N ASP A 114 7.18 -7.62 -7.14
CA ASP A 114 5.92 -8.23 -7.55
C ASP A 114 4.80 -7.90 -6.53
N ALA A 115 5.10 -7.98 -5.21
CA ALA A 115 4.17 -7.61 -4.16
C ALA A 115 3.83 -6.11 -4.16
N GLY A 116 4.80 -5.25 -4.46
CA GLY A 116 4.59 -3.81 -4.66
C GLY A 116 3.65 -3.52 -5.82
N ALA A 117 3.79 -4.22 -6.95
CA ALA A 117 2.87 -4.11 -8.09
C ALA A 117 1.44 -4.50 -7.69
N ALA A 118 1.27 -5.61 -6.96
CA ALA A 118 -0.04 -6.05 -6.47
C ALA A 118 -0.66 -5.05 -5.49
N ALA A 119 0.14 -4.52 -4.56
CA ALA A 119 -0.30 -3.50 -3.59
C ALA A 119 -0.78 -2.21 -4.27
N VAL A 120 -0.15 -1.78 -5.36
CA VAL A 120 -0.60 -0.60 -6.14
C VAL A 120 -1.94 -0.85 -6.81
N LEU A 121 -2.19 -2.04 -7.38
CA LEU A 121 -3.49 -2.36 -8.00
C LEU A 121 -4.63 -2.34 -6.98
N ILE A 122 -4.42 -2.82 -5.75
CA ILE A 122 -5.39 -2.69 -4.65
C ILE A 122 -5.73 -1.22 -4.41
N GLN A 123 -4.73 -0.35 -4.35
CA GLN A 123 -4.92 1.08 -4.08
C GLN A 123 -5.65 1.81 -5.23
N ILE A 124 -5.35 1.46 -6.48
CA ILE A 124 -6.03 2.02 -7.66
C ILE A 124 -7.50 1.58 -7.67
N GLN A 125 -7.76 0.30 -7.41
CA GLN A 125 -9.13 -0.21 -7.31
C GLN A 125 -9.90 0.45 -6.17
N ALA A 126 -9.27 0.63 -5.01
CA ALA A 126 -9.87 1.34 -3.88
C ALA A 126 -10.26 2.77 -4.27
N ALA A 127 -9.35 3.52 -4.91
CA ALA A 127 -9.64 4.87 -5.38
C ALA A 127 -10.78 4.91 -6.42
N HIS A 128 -10.86 3.91 -7.30
CA HIS A 128 -11.96 3.78 -8.26
C HIS A 128 -13.30 3.55 -7.56
N ASN A 129 -13.31 2.76 -6.49
CA ASN A 129 -14.51 2.44 -5.69
C ASN A 129 -14.83 3.51 -4.63
N GLY A 130 -14.10 4.64 -4.61
CA GLY A 130 -14.31 5.74 -3.66
C GLY A 130 -13.73 5.48 -2.26
N TRP A 131 -12.89 4.46 -2.09
CA TRP A 131 -12.11 4.22 -0.89
C TRP A 131 -10.76 4.92 -0.98
N ALA A 132 -10.30 5.48 0.12
CA ALA A 132 -8.94 5.99 0.25
C ALA A 132 -8.02 4.92 0.85
N THR A 133 -6.73 4.98 0.49
CA THR A 133 -5.72 4.06 1.00
C THR A 133 -4.45 4.81 1.38
N HIS A 134 -3.82 4.37 2.47
CA HIS A 134 -2.53 4.90 2.92
C HIS A 134 -1.60 3.74 3.28
N PRO A 135 -0.65 3.36 2.41
CA PRO A 135 0.36 2.36 2.76
C PRO A 135 1.39 2.97 3.71
N VAL A 136 1.76 2.23 4.74
CA VAL A 136 2.77 2.60 5.73
C VAL A 136 3.77 1.46 5.93
N SER A 137 5.03 1.79 6.19
CA SER A 137 6.06 0.88 6.68
C SER A 137 6.30 1.02 8.19
N GLY A 138 5.65 1.99 8.83
CA GLY A 138 5.78 2.27 10.26
C GLY A 138 4.91 1.34 11.10
N PHE A 139 5.37 0.10 11.32
CA PHE A 139 4.80 -0.89 12.22
C PHE A 139 5.92 -1.76 12.82
N ASP A 140 5.64 -2.47 13.90
CA ASP A 140 6.58 -3.45 14.48
C ASP A 140 6.56 -4.72 13.63
N HIS A 141 7.60 -4.88 12.81
CA HIS A 141 7.72 -6.01 11.90
C HIS A 141 7.78 -7.36 12.62
N ALA A 142 8.46 -7.44 13.77
CA ALA A 142 8.61 -8.69 14.52
C ALA A 142 7.30 -9.09 15.19
N LEU A 143 6.60 -8.14 15.82
CA LEU A 143 5.30 -8.38 16.44
C LEU A 143 4.24 -8.73 15.38
N ALA A 144 4.22 -8.02 14.26
CA ALA A 144 3.26 -8.29 13.18
C ALA A 144 3.53 -9.65 12.53
N HIS A 145 4.79 -9.99 12.24
CA HIS A 145 5.17 -11.28 11.65
C HIS A 145 4.74 -12.45 12.57
N ALA A 146 5.08 -12.38 13.86
CA ALA A 146 4.70 -13.38 14.84
C ALA A 146 3.18 -13.46 15.05
N GLY A 147 2.52 -12.29 15.17
CA GLY A 147 1.07 -12.22 15.37
C GLY A 147 0.24 -12.67 14.15
N LEU A 148 0.79 -12.59 12.94
CA LEU A 148 0.21 -13.13 11.72
C LEU A 148 0.55 -14.61 11.50
N GLU A 149 1.39 -15.21 12.36
CA GLU A 149 1.87 -16.59 12.24
C GLU A 149 2.49 -16.86 10.86
N LEU A 150 3.22 -15.86 10.32
CA LEU A 150 3.86 -16.02 9.02
C LEU A 150 5.04 -16.99 9.10
N PRO A 151 5.18 -17.92 8.14
CA PRO A 151 6.39 -18.74 8.02
C PRO A 151 7.63 -17.87 7.77
N GLU A 152 8.83 -18.37 8.15
CA GLU A 152 10.09 -17.63 8.02
C GLU A 152 10.44 -17.20 6.60
N GLU A 153 9.97 -17.95 5.60
CA GLU A 153 10.14 -17.63 4.19
C GLU A 153 9.24 -16.51 3.67
N TYR A 154 8.48 -15.84 4.54
CA TYR A 154 7.68 -14.67 4.17
C TYR A 154 8.25 -13.40 4.79
N GLU A 155 8.27 -12.32 4.00
CA GLU A 155 8.66 -10.98 4.42
C GLU A 155 7.46 -10.03 4.38
N LEU A 156 7.30 -9.21 5.44
CA LEU A 156 6.32 -8.14 5.49
C LEU A 156 6.89 -6.86 4.88
N HIS A 157 6.11 -6.18 4.03
CA HIS A 157 6.54 -4.97 3.32
C HIS A 157 5.83 -3.72 3.79
N ALA A 158 4.53 -3.78 3.92
CA ALA A 158 3.70 -2.61 4.24
C ALA A 158 2.38 -3.03 4.91
N ALA A 159 1.77 -2.09 5.63
CA ALA A 159 0.37 -2.14 6.00
C ALA A 159 -0.40 -1.11 5.17
N ILE A 160 -1.42 -1.52 4.42
CA ILE A 160 -2.32 -0.64 3.67
C ILE A 160 -3.51 -0.34 4.57
N ILE A 161 -3.62 0.91 5.00
CA ILE A 161 -4.76 1.40 5.75
C ILE A 161 -5.85 1.80 4.74
N VAL A 162 -7.06 1.29 4.90
CA VAL A 162 -8.19 1.50 3.98
C VAL A 162 -9.33 2.18 4.74
N GLY A 163 -9.92 3.23 4.17
CA GLY A 163 -11.08 3.91 4.76
C GLY A 163 -11.73 4.91 3.82
N ARG A 164 -12.85 5.49 4.24
CA ARG A 164 -13.42 6.67 3.58
C ARG A 164 -12.67 7.90 4.06
N GLN A 165 -12.35 8.80 3.12
CA GLN A 165 -11.73 10.06 3.48
C GLN A 165 -12.65 10.87 4.40
N GLY A 166 -12.11 11.32 5.53
CA GLY A 166 -12.81 12.10 6.55
C GLY A 166 -12.54 13.60 6.46
N ASN A 167 -13.01 14.32 7.48
CA ASN A 167 -12.73 15.75 7.61
C ASN A 167 -11.30 15.97 8.12
N ILE A 168 -10.55 16.81 7.43
CA ILE A 168 -9.18 17.21 7.80
C ILE A 168 -9.09 17.80 9.22
N GLU A 169 -10.16 18.47 9.69
CA GLU A 169 -10.23 19.07 11.02
C GLU A 169 -10.14 18.07 12.17
N THR A 170 -10.38 16.77 11.89
CA THR A 170 -10.20 15.70 12.89
C THR A 170 -8.74 15.42 13.21
N LEU A 171 -7.82 15.88 12.37
CA LEU A 171 -6.39 15.72 12.56
C LEU A 171 -5.79 16.89 13.38
N PRO A 172 -4.70 16.67 14.13
CA PRO A 172 -3.91 17.75 14.70
C PRO A 172 -3.40 18.72 13.61
N GLU A 173 -3.26 20.01 13.94
CA GLU A 173 -2.88 21.07 12.99
C GLU A 173 -1.60 20.73 12.19
N ALA A 174 -0.62 20.11 12.81
CA ALA A 174 0.62 19.69 12.15
C ALA A 174 0.38 18.65 11.05
N LEU A 175 -0.64 17.78 11.16
CA LEU A 175 -1.02 16.82 10.14
C LEU A 175 -1.94 17.44 9.09
N GLN A 176 -2.82 18.38 9.47
CA GLN A 176 -3.67 19.10 8.52
C GLN A 176 -2.86 19.78 7.41
N LYS A 177 -1.71 20.40 7.77
CA LYS A 177 -0.80 21.05 6.80
C LYS A 177 -0.20 20.09 5.77
N ARG A 178 -0.22 18.79 6.06
CA ARG A 178 0.30 17.73 5.19
C ARG A 178 -0.80 16.87 4.55
N GLU A 179 -2.04 17.22 4.79
CA GLU A 179 -3.21 16.46 4.34
C GLU A 179 -3.67 16.94 2.96
N ALA A 180 -2.78 16.79 1.99
CA ALA A 180 -3.03 17.13 0.59
C ALA A 180 -2.28 16.16 -0.35
N PRO A 181 -2.77 15.98 -1.59
CA PRO A 181 -2.04 15.24 -2.61
C PRO A 181 -0.68 15.88 -2.88
N SER A 182 0.40 15.10 -2.75
CA SER A 182 1.77 15.54 -3.06
C SER A 182 2.03 15.53 -4.55
N ASP A 183 2.92 16.43 -5.00
CA ASP A 183 3.48 16.44 -6.36
C ASP A 183 4.39 15.23 -6.61
N ARG A 184 4.94 15.18 -7.80
CA ARG A 184 5.94 14.22 -8.23
C ARG A 184 7.10 14.94 -8.87
N ASN A 185 8.27 14.33 -8.79
CA ASN A 185 9.43 14.77 -9.53
C ASN A 185 9.13 14.86 -11.03
N ALA A 186 9.79 15.77 -11.72
CA ALA A 186 9.61 15.91 -13.15
C ALA A 186 10.03 14.64 -13.91
N LEU A 187 9.37 14.35 -15.03
CA LEU A 187 9.59 13.10 -15.76
C LEU A 187 11.07 12.92 -16.19
N ASN A 188 11.74 14.00 -16.55
CA ASN A 188 13.17 14.01 -16.91
C ASN A 188 14.12 13.79 -15.72
N GLU A 189 13.64 13.90 -14.48
CA GLU A 189 14.41 13.59 -13.27
C GLU A 189 14.36 12.11 -12.92
N ILE A 190 13.35 11.38 -13.38
CA ILE A 190 13.11 9.98 -13.04
C ILE A 190 13.22 9.03 -14.24
N SER A 191 13.49 9.56 -15.44
CA SER A 191 13.62 8.78 -16.67
C SER A 191 14.76 9.29 -17.54
N SER A 192 15.49 8.37 -18.15
CA SER A 192 16.54 8.69 -19.12
C SER A 192 16.61 7.63 -20.21
N GLU A 193 16.89 8.04 -21.43
CA GLU A 193 17.02 7.13 -22.57
C GLU A 193 18.44 6.55 -22.63
N GLY A 194 18.52 5.25 -22.76
CA GLY A 194 19.74 4.50 -23.06
C GLY A 194 20.68 4.30 -21.88
N ARG A 195 20.90 5.29 -21.00
CA ARG A 195 21.84 5.19 -19.87
C ARG A 195 21.42 6.07 -18.70
N TRP A 196 21.91 5.74 -17.51
CA TRP A 196 21.70 6.56 -16.31
C TRP A 196 22.20 8.00 -16.51
N ASN A 197 21.40 8.97 -16.07
CA ASN A 197 21.77 10.38 -16.02
C ASN A 197 21.89 10.82 -14.55
N ALA A 198 23.03 11.30 -14.12
CA ALA A 198 23.30 11.73 -12.75
C ALA A 198 22.41 12.91 -12.27
N SER A 199 21.78 13.66 -13.17
CA SER A 199 20.82 14.70 -12.82
C SER A 199 19.50 14.18 -12.25
N THR A 200 19.30 12.86 -12.23
CA THR A 200 18.09 12.19 -11.69
C THR A 200 18.22 11.80 -10.21
N GLN A 201 19.19 12.29 -9.46
CA GLN A 201 19.32 11.99 -8.03
C GLN A 201 18.23 12.72 -7.23
N THR A 202 17.40 11.96 -6.54
CA THR A 202 16.43 12.48 -5.56
C THR A 202 17.13 12.64 -4.22
N ASN A 203 17.25 13.86 -3.71
CA ASN A 203 17.68 14.09 -2.34
C ASN A 203 16.49 13.72 -1.42
N ILE A 204 16.73 12.85 -0.45
CA ILE A 204 15.80 12.57 0.64
C ILE A 204 16.20 13.50 1.79
N ASP A 205 15.45 14.59 2.01
CA ASP A 205 15.53 15.43 3.19
C ASP A 205 14.71 14.84 4.35
#